data_dd0e1c6457315485b273639327368c6b
#
_entry.id   dd0e1c6457315485b273639327368c6b
#
_cell.length_a   1.000
_cell.length_b   1.000
_cell.length_c   1.000
_cell.angle_alpha   90.00
_cell.angle_beta   90.00
_cell.angle_gamma   90.00
#
_symmetry.space_group_name_H-M   'P 1'
#
loop_
_entity.id
_entity.type
_entity.pdbx_description
1 polymer ?
#
loop_
_entity_poly.entity_id
_entity_poly.type
_entity_poly.pdbx_seq_one_letter_code
_entity_poly.pdbx_strand_id
1 'polypeptide(L)'
;MKSMIFAAGLGTRLKPITDTLPKALVPVCGKPLIELTCRKLMSAGINEAVVNIHHFADKIEDWANGQGWVSVSDSVSNNEVLEGKFSISFSDERAQLLETGGAVLHARRFLDGCGHFLIHNVDILSNADLNWLQSEVKPEALATLMVSERETTRFLLFEPETMRLVGWHNTDSGAHHLADDSIALEDCRALGFSGIHILSDKVLGLMEEYARSRDLPVDDPTGVKFSIMNFYLWAASKYPIYGVVAKDLNFLDVGKLDALAPAEEFVKNM
;
A
#
# COMPACT_ATOMS: atom_id res chain seq x y z
N MET A 1 8.12 12.48 5.63
CA MET A 1 7.92 11.07 5.19
C MET A 1 7.39 11.08 3.78
N LYS A 2 7.88 10.21 2.90
CA LYS A 2 7.29 9.95 1.57
C LYS A 2 6.14 8.96 1.66
N SER A 3 5.35 8.86 0.59
CA SER A 3 4.33 7.81 0.48
C SER A 3 4.41 7.08 -0.86
N MET A 4 3.81 5.89 -0.91
CA MET A 4 3.53 5.17 -2.14
C MET A 4 2.04 4.82 -2.20
N ILE A 5 1.39 5.12 -3.33
CA ILE A 5 -0.02 4.79 -3.57
C ILE A 5 -0.07 3.64 -4.57
N PHE A 6 -0.66 2.51 -4.18
CA PHE A 6 -0.88 1.40 -5.09
C PHE A 6 -2.08 1.67 -6.00
N ALA A 7 -1.81 2.06 -7.25
CA ALA A 7 -2.80 2.46 -8.25
C ALA A 7 -2.77 1.63 -9.55
N ALA A 8 -1.83 0.70 -9.72
CA ALA A 8 -1.66 -0.11 -10.93
C ALA A 8 -2.71 -1.22 -11.12
N GLY A 9 -3.63 -1.40 -10.16
CA GLY A 9 -4.64 -2.45 -10.20
C GLY A 9 -5.61 -2.33 -11.37
N LEU A 10 -5.91 -3.47 -12.05
CA LEU A 10 -6.78 -3.53 -13.24
C LEU A 10 -8.26 -3.19 -12.96
N GLY A 11 -8.70 -3.25 -11.70
CA GLY A 11 -10.07 -2.91 -11.31
C GLY A 11 -11.16 -3.80 -11.93
N THR A 12 -10.87 -5.04 -12.28
CA THR A 12 -11.77 -5.95 -13.03
C THR A 12 -13.16 -6.12 -12.41
N ARG A 13 -13.28 -5.98 -11.07
CA ARG A 13 -14.55 -6.07 -10.34
C ARG A 13 -15.39 -4.79 -10.38
N LEU A 14 -14.85 -3.68 -10.94
CA LEU A 14 -15.54 -2.40 -11.15
C LEU A 14 -16.03 -2.22 -12.60
N LYS A 15 -15.91 -3.25 -13.44
CA LYS A 15 -16.48 -3.22 -14.79
C LYS A 15 -18.01 -2.99 -14.76
N PRO A 16 -18.57 -2.21 -15.69
CA PRO A 16 -17.94 -1.70 -16.93
C PRO A 16 -17.17 -0.37 -16.77
N ILE A 17 -17.16 0.29 -15.61
CA ILE A 17 -16.49 1.58 -15.40
C ILE A 17 -15.01 1.50 -15.77
N THR A 18 -14.34 0.44 -15.33
CA THR A 18 -12.92 0.22 -15.57
C THR A 18 -12.58 -0.35 -16.96
N ASP A 19 -13.55 -0.49 -17.85
CA ASP A 19 -13.27 -0.75 -19.28
C ASP A 19 -12.71 0.49 -19.99
N THR A 20 -12.97 1.69 -19.43
CA THR A 20 -12.53 2.97 -20.02
C THR A 20 -11.79 3.88 -19.06
N LEU A 21 -11.70 3.54 -17.75
CA LEU A 21 -11.11 4.37 -16.73
C LEU A 21 -10.26 3.53 -15.78
N PRO A 22 -9.03 3.96 -15.39
CA PRO A 22 -8.28 3.22 -14.38
C PRO A 22 -9.00 3.30 -13.04
N LYS A 23 -8.91 2.24 -12.21
CA LYS A 23 -9.55 2.18 -10.89
C LYS A 23 -9.25 3.41 -10.04
N ALA A 24 -8.04 3.92 -10.09
CA ALA A 24 -7.60 5.10 -9.34
C ALA A 24 -8.41 6.37 -9.68
N LEU A 25 -8.96 6.46 -10.89
CA LEU A 25 -9.77 7.59 -11.33
C LEU A 25 -11.28 7.39 -11.20
N VAL A 26 -11.73 6.24 -10.67
CA VAL A 26 -13.16 6.03 -10.39
C VAL A 26 -13.66 7.09 -9.39
N PRO A 27 -14.72 7.84 -9.74
CA PRO A 27 -15.18 8.94 -8.90
C PRO A 27 -16.04 8.45 -7.73
N VAL A 28 -15.84 9.06 -6.56
CA VAL A 28 -16.72 8.97 -5.39
C VAL A 28 -17.04 10.39 -4.95
N CYS A 29 -18.32 10.75 -4.88
CA CYS A 29 -18.77 12.13 -4.67
C CYS A 29 -18.09 13.14 -5.62
N GLY A 30 -17.91 12.77 -6.88
CA GLY A 30 -17.30 13.60 -7.92
C GLY A 30 -15.79 13.77 -7.84
N LYS A 31 -15.10 13.08 -6.91
CA LYS A 31 -13.62 13.10 -6.76
C LYS A 31 -13.06 11.72 -7.06
N PRO A 32 -11.98 11.62 -7.87
CA PRO A 32 -11.28 10.37 -8.08
C PRO A 32 -10.75 9.74 -6.78
N LEU A 33 -10.72 8.41 -6.68
CA LEU A 33 -10.19 7.70 -5.51
C LEU A 33 -8.76 8.15 -5.17
N ILE A 34 -7.92 8.32 -6.18
CA ILE A 34 -6.54 8.81 -6.00
C ILE A 34 -6.49 10.22 -5.40
N GLU A 35 -7.44 11.11 -5.75
CA GLU A 35 -7.53 12.44 -5.16
C GLU A 35 -7.87 12.37 -3.67
N LEU A 36 -8.83 11.52 -3.31
CA LEU A 36 -9.21 11.32 -1.90
C LEU A 36 -8.02 10.79 -1.09
N THR A 37 -7.26 9.84 -1.64
CA THR A 37 -6.05 9.32 -1.01
C THR A 37 -4.97 10.42 -0.86
N CYS A 38 -4.70 11.19 -1.91
CA CYS A 38 -3.72 12.28 -1.85
C CYS A 38 -4.12 13.34 -0.81
N ARG A 39 -5.39 13.73 -0.75
CA ARG A 39 -5.88 14.70 0.26
C ARG A 39 -5.71 14.16 1.68
N LYS A 40 -5.94 12.87 1.88
CA LYS A 40 -5.69 12.21 3.17
C LYS A 40 -4.21 12.24 3.56
N LEU A 41 -3.30 11.98 2.62
CA LEU A 41 -1.86 12.09 2.83
C LEU A 41 -1.45 13.52 3.19
N MET A 42 -1.94 14.50 2.43
CA MET A 42 -1.68 15.93 2.71
C MET A 42 -2.15 16.35 4.10
N SER A 43 -3.31 15.89 4.55
CA SER A 43 -3.82 16.20 5.90
C SER A 43 -2.94 15.65 7.02
N ALA A 44 -2.13 14.63 6.73
CA ALA A 44 -1.13 14.06 7.63
C ALA A 44 0.28 14.63 7.41
N GLY A 45 0.42 15.72 6.65
CA GLY A 45 1.72 16.36 6.38
C GLY A 45 2.61 15.58 5.41
N ILE A 46 2.07 14.58 4.70
CA ILE A 46 2.80 13.79 3.69
C ILE A 46 2.52 14.41 2.32
N ASN A 47 3.51 15.11 1.78
CA ASN A 47 3.36 15.91 0.56
C ASN A 47 4.06 15.33 -0.67
N GLU A 48 4.69 14.15 -0.54
CA GLU A 48 5.35 13.46 -1.63
C GLU A 48 4.76 12.05 -1.78
N ALA A 49 4.27 11.71 -2.98
CA ALA A 49 3.76 10.38 -3.28
C ALA A 49 4.42 9.79 -4.53
N VAL A 50 4.77 8.52 -4.45
CA VAL A 50 5.07 7.68 -5.61
C VAL A 50 3.80 6.92 -5.96
N VAL A 51 3.36 7.00 -7.20
CA VAL A 51 2.16 6.31 -7.69
C VAL A 51 2.59 5.27 -8.72
N ASN A 52 2.34 4.00 -8.46
CA ASN A 52 2.57 3.00 -9.50
C ASN A 52 1.42 3.01 -10.50
N ILE A 53 1.75 2.99 -11.79
CA ILE A 53 0.81 3.09 -12.90
C ILE A 53 1.00 1.94 -13.88
N HIS A 54 -0.11 1.41 -14.41
CA HIS A 54 -0.09 0.33 -15.40
C HIS A 54 -1.20 0.54 -16.44
N HIS A 55 -2.41 0.05 -16.18
CA HIS A 55 -3.55 0.16 -17.10
C HIS A 55 -4.08 1.60 -17.15
N PHE A 56 -4.24 2.15 -18.37
CA PHE A 56 -4.61 3.55 -18.59
C PHE A 56 -3.68 4.55 -17.85
N ALA A 57 -2.38 4.26 -17.80
CA ALA A 57 -1.40 5.08 -17.11
C ALA A 57 -1.45 6.55 -17.54
N ASP A 58 -1.57 6.82 -18.86
CA ASP A 58 -1.64 8.18 -19.40
C ASP A 58 -2.79 8.99 -18.77
N LYS A 59 -3.95 8.36 -18.48
CA LYS A 59 -5.07 9.06 -17.84
C LYS A 59 -4.75 9.50 -16.42
N ILE A 60 -3.97 8.71 -15.68
CA ILE A 60 -3.54 9.08 -14.32
C ILE A 60 -2.53 10.23 -14.38
N GLU A 61 -1.59 10.18 -15.34
CA GLU A 61 -0.62 11.25 -15.57
C GLU A 61 -1.31 12.55 -15.96
N ASP A 62 -2.24 12.51 -16.94
CA ASP A 62 -3.04 13.66 -17.38
C ASP A 62 -3.84 14.27 -16.24
N TRP A 63 -4.47 13.43 -15.41
CA TRP A 63 -5.20 13.89 -14.24
C TRP A 63 -4.29 14.61 -13.25
N ALA A 64 -3.12 14.05 -12.90
CA ALA A 64 -2.19 14.65 -11.96
C ALA A 64 -1.62 15.99 -12.48
N ASN A 65 -1.33 16.07 -13.77
CA ASN A 65 -0.91 17.31 -14.43
C ASN A 65 -2.02 18.37 -14.35
N GLY A 66 -3.27 17.97 -14.56
CA GLY A 66 -4.44 18.87 -14.46
C GLY A 66 -4.70 19.41 -13.06
N GLN A 67 -4.22 18.72 -11.99
CA GLN A 67 -4.30 19.20 -10.61
C GLN A 67 -3.23 20.25 -10.27
N GLY A 68 -2.25 20.47 -11.13
CA GLY A 68 -1.07 21.30 -10.83
C GLY A 68 -0.14 20.65 -9.81
N TRP A 69 -0.25 19.33 -9.60
CA TRP A 69 0.67 18.53 -8.82
C TRP A 69 1.86 18.15 -9.71
N VAL A 70 3.04 18.62 -9.30
CA VAL A 70 4.24 18.44 -10.11
C VAL A 70 4.59 16.95 -10.15
N SER A 71 4.48 16.33 -11.32
CA SER A 71 5.13 15.04 -11.54
C SER A 71 6.63 15.29 -11.71
N VAL A 72 7.45 14.70 -10.85
CA VAL A 72 8.90 14.70 -11.01
C VAL A 72 9.23 13.63 -12.05
N SER A 73 9.32 14.02 -13.34
CA SER A 73 9.92 13.17 -14.35
C SER A 73 11.44 13.07 -14.09
N ASP A 74 12.11 12.08 -14.68
CA ASP A 74 13.50 11.64 -14.50
C ASP A 74 14.61 12.72 -14.46
N SER A 75 14.29 13.99 -14.57
CA SER A 75 15.25 15.10 -14.43
C SER A 75 15.36 15.55 -12.99
N VAL A 76 16.07 14.77 -12.17
CA VAL A 76 16.54 15.21 -10.87
C VAL A 76 17.64 16.25 -11.08
N SER A 77 17.27 17.51 -11.18
CA SER A 77 18.18 18.60 -10.88
C SER A 77 17.39 19.78 -10.35
N ASN A 78 17.68 20.06 -9.12
CA ASN A 78 17.32 21.20 -8.27
C ASN A 78 16.24 20.90 -7.23
N ASN A 79 16.71 20.88 -5.97
CA ASN A 79 15.99 20.92 -4.70
C ASN A 79 15.11 22.19 -4.56
N GLU A 80 14.20 22.44 -5.45
CA GLU A 80 13.08 23.33 -5.16
C GLU A 80 11.97 22.49 -4.55
N VAL A 81 12.08 22.21 -3.25
CA VAL A 81 10.93 21.84 -2.41
C VAL A 81 9.97 23.01 -2.51
N LEU A 82 8.93 22.86 -3.33
CA LEU A 82 7.83 23.81 -3.41
C LEU A 82 7.06 23.71 -2.07
N GLU A 83 7.45 24.54 -1.09
CA GLU A 83 6.80 24.59 0.20
C GLU A 83 5.29 24.63 0.05
N GLY A 84 4.63 23.59 0.58
CA GLY A 84 3.16 23.48 0.64
C GLY A 84 2.46 22.89 -0.60
N LYS A 85 3.17 22.41 -1.63
CA LYS A 85 2.57 21.72 -2.78
C LYS A 85 2.75 20.21 -2.68
N PHE A 86 1.68 19.46 -3.03
CA PHE A 86 1.75 18.01 -3.16
C PHE A 86 2.47 17.64 -4.45
N SER A 87 3.37 16.66 -4.40
CA SER A 87 4.09 16.18 -5.58
C SER A 87 3.87 14.70 -5.82
N ILE A 88 3.72 14.32 -7.09
CA ILE A 88 3.58 12.92 -7.53
C ILE A 88 4.76 12.57 -8.43
N SER A 89 5.41 11.45 -8.11
CA SER A 89 6.32 10.74 -8.99
C SER A 89 5.67 9.46 -9.49
N PHE A 90 5.88 9.07 -10.73
CA PHE A 90 5.29 7.85 -11.28
C PHE A 90 6.29 6.71 -11.36
N SER A 91 5.89 5.54 -10.82
CA SER A 91 6.56 4.26 -11.03
C SER A 91 5.82 3.51 -12.14
N ASP A 92 6.40 3.52 -13.34
CA ASP A 92 5.77 3.02 -14.56
C ASP A 92 5.89 1.50 -14.68
N GLU A 93 4.76 0.80 -14.58
CA GLU A 93 4.64 -0.65 -14.72
C GLU A 93 3.93 -1.04 -16.04
N ARG A 94 3.86 -0.15 -17.06
CA ARG A 94 3.16 -0.44 -18.33
C ARG A 94 3.66 -1.71 -19.00
N ALA A 95 4.95 -2.02 -18.88
CA ALA A 95 5.55 -3.22 -19.46
C ALA A 95 5.06 -4.51 -18.79
N GLN A 96 4.87 -4.49 -17.47
CA GLN A 96 4.45 -5.65 -16.69
C GLN A 96 3.81 -5.21 -15.36
N LEU A 97 2.66 -5.78 -15.02
CA LEU A 97 2.06 -5.59 -13.68
C LEU A 97 2.85 -6.39 -12.64
N LEU A 98 3.46 -5.68 -11.67
CA LEU A 98 4.47 -6.24 -10.77
C LEU A 98 3.91 -6.79 -9.46
N GLU A 99 2.60 -6.66 -9.20
CA GLU A 99 2.00 -6.89 -7.89
C GLU A 99 2.57 -5.93 -6.82
N THR A 100 2.18 -6.12 -5.56
CA THR A 100 2.46 -5.11 -4.52
C THR A 100 3.92 -5.08 -4.06
N GLY A 101 4.58 -6.22 -3.98
CA GLY A 101 6.00 -6.28 -3.56
C GLY A 101 6.94 -5.84 -4.68
N GLY A 102 6.71 -6.34 -5.89
CA GLY A 102 7.47 -5.93 -7.06
C GLY A 102 7.32 -4.44 -7.36
N ALA A 103 6.12 -3.88 -7.16
CA ALA A 103 5.86 -2.45 -7.28
C ALA A 103 6.73 -1.60 -6.35
N VAL A 104 6.87 -2.01 -5.08
CA VAL A 104 7.74 -1.31 -4.12
C VAL A 104 9.20 -1.37 -4.56
N LEU A 105 9.66 -2.55 -4.98
CA LEU A 105 11.03 -2.73 -5.43
C LEU A 105 11.32 -1.91 -6.70
N HIS A 106 10.39 -1.86 -7.65
CA HIS A 106 10.50 -1.08 -8.88
C HIS A 106 10.52 0.43 -8.61
N ALA A 107 9.79 0.88 -7.59
CA ALA A 107 9.78 2.27 -7.15
C ALA A 107 11.04 2.67 -6.33
N ARG A 108 12.03 1.78 -6.16
CA ARG A 108 13.22 1.96 -5.33
C ARG A 108 13.89 3.30 -5.51
N ARG A 109 14.09 3.75 -6.76
CA ARG A 109 14.77 5.03 -7.07
C ARG A 109 14.15 6.26 -6.39
N PHE A 110 12.87 6.19 -6.01
CA PHE A 110 12.15 7.27 -5.33
C PHE A 110 12.11 7.10 -3.81
N LEU A 111 12.27 5.88 -3.30
CA LEU A 111 12.03 5.50 -1.91
C LEU A 111 13.34 5.24 -1.13
N ASP A 112 14.43 4.94 -1.83
CA ASP A 112 15.73 4.67 -1.19
C ASP A 112 16.25 5.92 -0.46
N GLY A 113 16.78 5.75 0.76
CA GLY A 113 17.30 6.82 1.59
C GLY A 113 16.26 7.71 2.28
N CYS A 114 14.94 7.40 2.18
CA CYS A 114 13.90 8.20 2.84
C CYS A 114 13.67 7.82 4.31
N GLY A 115 14.35 6.80 4.82
CA GLY A 115 14.20 6.24 6.15
C GLY A 115 12.94 5.39 6.29
N HIS A 116 11.77 6.02 6.19
CA HIS A 116 10.46 5.36 6.21
C HIS A 116 9.53 5.96 5.17
N PHE A 117 8.64 5.14 4.63
CA PHE A 117 7.58 5.57 3.72
C PHE A 117 6.26 4.87 4.01
N LEU A 118 5.17 5.59 3.81
CA LEU A 118 3.82 5.07 3.98
C LEU A 118 3.31 4.48 2.67
N ILE A 119 2.69 3.31 2.72
CA ILE A 119 1.94 2.73 1.61
C ILE A 119 0.45 2.83 1.88
N HIS A 120 -0.31 3.21 0.86
CA HIS A 120 -1.75 3.29 0.88
C HIS A 120 -2.34 2.70 -0.39
N ASN A 121 -3.26 1.74 -0.26
CA ASN A 121 -4.01 1.26 -1.41
C ASN A 121 -4.98 2.36 -1.87
N VAL A 122 -5.01 2.66 -3.17
CA VAL A 122 -5.85 3.74 -3.73
C VAL A 122 -7.35 3.52 -3.55
N ASP A 123 -7.77 2.28 -3.37
CA ASP A 123 -9.17 1.87 -3.23
C ASP A 123 -9.68 1.80 -1.78
N ILE A 124 -8.86 2.17 -0.82
CA ILE A 124 -9.24 2.19 0.60
C ILE A 124 -9.66 3.59 1.01
N LEU A 125 -10.93 3.74 1.37
CA LEU A 125 -11.44 4.91 2.08
C LEU A 125 -11.49 4.59 3.58
N SER A 126 -10.99 5.48 4.42
CA SER A 126 -10.95 5.22 5.88
C SER A 126 -10.90 6.50 6.71
N ASN A 127 -11.33 6.39 7.97
CA ASN A 127 -11.08 7.39 9.00
C ASN A 127 -9.71 7.23 9.69
N ALA A 128 -8.80 6.42 9.12
CA ALA A 128 -7.49 6.15 9.69
C ALA A 128 -6.73 7.44 10.02
N ASP A 129 -6.22 7.55 11.23
CA ASP A 129 -5.29 8.61 11.62
C ASP A 129 -3.87 8.23 11.21
N LEU A 130 -3.38 8.87 10.15
CA LEU A 130 -2.04 8.60 9.62
C LEU A 130 -0.94 9.21 10.49
N ASN A 131 -1.23 10.28 11.26
CA ASN A 131 -0.27 10.85 12.20
C ASN A 131 -0.08 9.90 13.40
N TRP A 132 -1.18 9.34 13.91
CA TRP A 132 -1.07 8.30 14.92
C TRP A 132 -0.27 7.09 14.39
N LEU A 133 -0.56 6.59 13.18
CA LEU A 133 0.21 5.47 12.61
C LEU A 133 1.71 5.79 12.52
N GLN A 134 2.08 7.02 12.16
CA GLN A 134 3.47 7.46 12.15
C GLN A 134 4.11 7.42 13.54
N SER A 135 3.35 7.78 14.59
CA SER A 135 3.86 7.76 15.98
C SER A 135 4.05 6.35 16.55
N GLU A 136 3.38 5.34 15.98
CA GLU A 136 3.48 3.94 16.39
C GLU A 136 4.67 3.20 15.77
N VAL A 137 5.42 3.83 14.88
CA VAL A 137 6.58 3.21 14.23
C VAL A 137 7.71 3.01 15.22
N LYS A 138 8.06 1.76 15.49
CA LYS A 138 9.22 1.42 16.32
C LYS A 138 10.52 1.56 15.51
N PRO A 139 11.62 2.05 16.11
CA PRO A 139 12.89 2.27 15.39
C PRO A 139 13.48 1.02 14.73
N GLU A 140 13.25 -0.15 15.32
CA GLU A 140 13.70 -1.44 14.80
C GLU A 140 12.75 -2.07 13.78
N ALA A 141 11.53 -1.51 13.62
CA ALA A 141 10.50 -2.11 12.77
C ALA A 141 10.92 -2.08 11.29
N LEU A 142 10.86 -3.25 10.66
CA LEU A 142 10.95 -3.35 9.21
C LEU A 142 9.65 -2.85 8.54
N ALA A 143 8.51 -3.16 9.17
CA ALA A 143 7.20 -2.69 8.77
C ALA A 143 6.28 -2.51 9.98
N THR A 144 5.39 -1.52 9.90
CA THR A 144 4.28 -1.27 10.84
C THR A 144 2.97 -1.32 10.07
N LEU A 145 2.16 -2.35 10.32
CA LEU A 145 0.94 -2.65 9.61
C LEU A 145 -0.27 -2.16 10.39
N MET A 146 -1.08 -1.28 9.81
CA MET A 146 -2.36 -0.89 10.42
C MET A 146 -3.36 -2.04 10.28
N VAL A 147 -3.84 -2.53 11.40
CA VAL A 147 -4.79 -3.65 11.48
C VAL A 147 -5.98 -3.30 12.37
N SER A 148 -7.07 -4.04 12.23
CA SER A 148 -8.27 -3.86 13.07
C SER A 148 -8.99 -5.17 13.33
N GLU A 149 -9.78 -5.17 14.40
CA GLU A 149 -10.76 -6.22 14.67
C GLU A 149 -11.98 -5.98 13.76
N ARG A 150 -12.08 -6.71 12.66
CA ARG A 150 -13.17 -6.60 11.71
C ARG A 150 -13.53 -7.94 11.12
N GLU A 151 -14.74 -8.06 10.62
CA GLU A 151 -15.15 -9.22 9.83
C GLU A 151 -14.38 -9.27 8.51
N THR A 152 -13.68 -10.37 8.30
CA THR A 152 -12.95 -10.69 7.08
C THR A 152 -12.68 -12.19 7.04
N THR A 153 -12.35 -12.70 5.87
CA THR A 153 -11.91 -14.10 5.72
C THR A 153 -10.39 -14.23 5.60
N ARG A 154 -9.68 -13.09 5.57
CA ARG A 154 -8.21 -13.05 5.43
C ARG A 154 -7.60 -12.28 6.59
N PHE A 155 -6.92 -12.99 7.45
CA PHE A 155 -6.31 -12.45 8.65
C PHE A 155 -4.79 -12.49 8.57
N LEU A 156 -4.15 -11.48 9.11
CA LEU A 156 -2.78 -11.55 9.56
C LEU A 156 -2.76 -12.08 10.99
N LEU A 157 -1.76 -12.87 11.30
CA LEU A 157 -1.59 -13.50 12.60
C LEU A 157 -0.44 -12.85 13.33
N PHE A 158 -0.70 -12.47 14.57
CA PHE A 158 0.27 -11.77 15.41
C PHE A 158 0.46 -12.51 16.73
N GLU A 159 1.69 -12.46 17.25
CA GLU A 159 1.96 -12.83 18.62
C GLU A 159 1.22 -11.86 19.56
N PRO A 160 0.37 -12.32 20.48
CA PRO A 160 -0.53 -11.45 21.24
C PRO A 160 0.16 -10.38 22.10
N GLU A 161 1.31 -10.70 22.70
CA GLU A 161 2.02 -9.80 23.60
C GLU A 161 2.86 -8.75 22.90
N THR A 162 3.55 -9.14 21.83
CA THR A 162 4.50 -8.27 21.11
C THR A 162 3.90 -7.59 19.90
N MET A 163 2.80 -8.13 19.39
CA MET A 163 2.18 -7.77 18.10
C MET A 163 3.12 -7.96 16.91
N ARG A 164 4.09 -8.88 17.00
CA ARG A 164 4.90 -9.28 15.85
C ARG A 164 4.09 -10.14 14.90
N LEU A 165 4.23 -9.87 13.60
CA LEU A 165 3.65 -10.70 12.55
C LEU A 165 4.28 -12.09 12.59
N VAL A 166 3.45 -13.12 12.70
CA VAL A 166 3.88 -14.53 12.74
C VAL A 166 3.19 -15.40 11.69
N GLY A 167 2.24 -14.85 10.93
CA GLY A 167 1.60 -15.65 9.90
C GLY A 167 0.40 -14.99 9.22
N TRP A 168 -0.33 -15.83 8.51
CA TRP A 168 -1.51 -15.47 7.76
C TRP A 168 -2.50 -16.65 7.75
N HIS A 169 -3.80 -16.34 7.76
CA HIS A 169 -4.88 -17.32 7.72
C HIS A 169 -6.04 -16.85 6.84
N ASN A 170 -6.59 -17.79 6.05
CA ASN A 170 -7.82 -17.60 5.29
C ASN A 170 -8.89 -18.58 5.80
N THR A 171 -9.92 -18.06 6.45
CA THR A 171 -10.98 -18.87 7.06
C THR A 171 -11.92 -19.53 6.03
N ASP A 172 -12.06 -18.99 4.82
CA ASP A 172 -12.88 -19.59 3.77
C ASP A 172 -12.27 -20.89 3.23
N SER A 173 -10.96 -20.89 3.02
CA SER A 173 -10.22 -22.03 2.47
C SER A 173 -9.58 -22.91 3.53
N GLY A 174 -9.48 -22.45 4.77
CA GLY A 174 -8.69 -23.06 5.84
C GLY A 174 -7.17 -22.95 5.63
N ALA A 175 -6.72 -22.30 4.55
CA ALA A 175 -5.30 -22.15 4.26
C ALA A 175 -4.65 -21.19 5.26
N HIS A 176 -3.49 -21.55 5.78
CA HIS A 176 -2.68 -20.70 6.65
C HIS A 176 -1.20 -20.90 6.37
N HIS A 177 -0.40 -19.96 6.81
CA HIS A 177 1.05 -20.02 6.79
C HIS A 177 1.57 -19.34 8.03
N LEU A 178 2.41 -20.05 8.79
CA LEU A 178 3.10 -19.55 9.97
C LEU A 178 4.59 -19.36 9.65
N ALA A 179 5.20 -18.36 10.24
CA ALA A 179 6.62 -18.05 10.06
C ALA A 179 7.54 -19.07 10.76
N ASP A 180 6.99 -19.82 11.72
CA ASP A 180 7.66 -20.86 12.49
C ASP A 180 6.65 -21.96 12.82
N ASP A 181 7.04 -23.23 12.55
CA ASP A 181 6.21 -24.42 12.79
C ASP A 181 5.95 -24.71 14.29
N SER A 182 6.67 -24.06 15.19
CA SER A 182 6.43 -24.16 16.65
C SER A 182 5.26 -23.33 17.15
N ILE A 183 4.74 -22.40 16.32
CA ILE A 183 3.63 -21.52 16.68
C ILE A 183 2.31 -22.24 16.39
N ALA A 184 1.41 -22.31 17.37
CA ALA A 184 0.07 -22.82 17.15
C ALA A 184 -0.86 -21.70 16.65
N LEU A 185 -1.74 -22.04 15.69
CA LEU A 185 -2.67 -21.06 15.09
C LEU A 185 -3.60 -20.45 16.13
N GLU A 186 -4.05 -21.26 17.11
CA GLU A 186 -4.94 -20.86 18.21
C GLU A 186 -4.29 -19.88 19.21
N ASP A 187 -2.96 -19.84 19.26
CA ASP A 187 -2.22 -18.92 20.14
C ASP A 187 -1.98 -17.56 19.49
N CYS A 188 -2.39 -17.39 18.23
CA CYS A 188 -2.20 -16.17 17.48
C CYS A 188 -3.38 -15.21 17.61
N ARG A 189 -3.10 -13.91 17.64
CA ARG A 189 -4.13 -12.88 17.47
C ARG A 189 -4.37 -12.64 15.98
N ALA A 190 -5.58 -12.95 15.51
CA ALA A 190 -5.98 -12.79 14.11
C ALA A 190 -6.62 -11.41 13.88
N LEU A 191 -6.07 -10.61 12.97
CA LEU A 191 -6.52 -9.24 12.69
C LEU A 191 -6.60 -8.97 11.18
N GLY A 192 -7.58 -8.14 10.79
CA GLY A 192 -7.77 -7.71 9.40
C GLY A 192 -6.78 -6.62 9.03
N PHE A 193 -6.05 -6.80 7.92
CA PHE A 193 -5.15 -5.78 7.38
C PHE A 193 -5.93 -4.69 6.64
N SER A 194 -5.58 -3.43 6.88
CA SER A 194 -6.28 -2.27 6.30
C SER A 194 -5.80 -1.86 4.90
N GLY A 195 -4.64 -2.36 4.44
CA GLY A 195 -4.01 -1.86 3.22
C GLY A 195 -3.25 -0.55 3.42
N ILE A 196 -3.06 -0.12 4.68
CA ILE A 196 -2.28 1.07 5.07
C ILE A 196 -1.16 0.62 5.99
N HIS A 197 0.09 0.96 5.66
CA HIS A 197 1.24 0.54 6.45
C HIS A 197 2.46 1.41 6.20
N ILE A 198 3.42 1.38 7.12
CA ILE A 198 4.69 2.11 7.00
C ILE A 198 5.83 1.09 6.92
N LEU A 199 6.73 1.32 6.00
CA LEU A 199 7.93 0.52 5.77
C LEU A 199 9.19 1.31 6.05
N SER A 200 10.19 0.65 6.63
CA SER A 200 11.57 1.14 6.56
C SER A 200 12.11 0.94 5.14
N ASP A 201 12.89 1.89 4.60
CA ASP A 201 13.54 1.76 3.30
C ASP A 201 14.53 0.57 3.21
N LYS A 202 14.94 0.02 4.36
CA LYS A 202 15.69 -1.24 4.44
C LYS A 202 15.00 -2.41 3.74
N VAL A 203 13.66 -2.37 3.60
CA VAL A 203 12.92 -3.40 2.87
C VAL A 203 13.41 -3.56 1.43
N LEU A 204 13.91 -2.50 0.79
CA LEU A 204 14.31 -2.51 -0.61
C LEU A 204 15.45 -3.50 -0.89
N GLY A 205 16.47 -3.51 -0.01
CA GLY A 205 17.55 -4.51 -0.10
C GLY A 205 17.08 -5.94 0.23
N LEU A 206 16.20 -6.05 1.24
CA LEU A 206 15.65 -7.35 1.64
C LEU A 206 14.67 -7.93 0.61
N MET A 207 13.94 -7.09 -0.12
CA MET A 207 13.07 -7.52 -1.23
C MET A 207 13.90 -8.08 -2.41
N GLU A 208 15.08 -7.51 -2.69
CA GLU A 208 16.01 -8.11 -3.65
C GLU A 208 16.52 -9.47 -3.17
N GLU A 209 16.94 -9.57 -1.88
CA GLU A 209 17.35 -10.84 -1.29
C GLU A 209 16.24 -11.90 -1.37
N TYR A 210 15.01 -11.50 -1.01
CA TYR A 210 13.83 -12.34 -1.15
C TYR A 210 13.63 -12.82 -2.60
N ALA A 211 13.66 -11.90 -3.56
CA ALA A 211 13.45 -12.23 -4.96
C ALA A 211 14.54 -13.20 -5.48
N ARG A 212 15.81 -12.96 -5.15
CA ARG A 212 16.91 -13.89 -5.47
C ARG A 212 16.73 -15.27 -4.83
N SER A 213 16.26 -15.32 -3.57
CA SER A 213 16.00 -16.57 -2.86
C SER A 213 14.85 -17.39 -3.45
N ARG A 214 14.07 -16.80 -4.33
CA ARG A 214 12.94 -17.42 -5.05
C ARG A 214 13.21 -17.60 -6.54
N ASP A 215 14.44 -17.43 -6.97
CA ASP A 215 14.87 -17.50 -8.38
C ASP A 215 14.05 -16.55 -9.30
N LEU A 216 13.60 -15.41 -8.76
CA LEU A 216 12.90 -14.40 -9.55
C LEU A 216 13.90 -13.55 -10.35
N PRO A 217 13.52 -13.05 -11.53
CA PRO A 217 14.44 -12.34 -12.44
C PRO A 217 14.70 -10.90 -11.98
N VAL A 218 15.54 -10.73 -10.95
CA VAL A 218 15.82 -9.42 -10.32
C VAL A 218 16.51 -8.41 -11.25
N ASP A 219 17.16 -8.90 -12.29
CA ASP A 219 17.85 -8.07 -13.28
C ASP A 219 16.97 -7.76 -14.52
N ASP A 220 15.68 -8.16 -14.50
CA ASP A 220 14.72 -7.83 -15.55
C ASP A 220 14.42 -6.32 -15.52
N PRO A 221 14.69 -5.57 -16.61
CA PRO A 221 14.43 -4.15 -16.66
C PRO A 221 12.94 -3.78 -16.55
N THR A 222 12.03 -4.72 -16.78
CA THR A 222 10.58 -4.51 -16.61
C THR A 222 10.14 -4.70 -15.16
N GLY A 223 11.04 -5.14 -14.26
CA GLY A 223 10.80 -5.35 -12.85
C GLY A 223 10.47 -6.80 -12.48
N VAL A 224 10.41 -7.06 -11.20
CA VAL A 224 10.18 -8.40 -10.61
C VAL A 224 8.77 -8.49 -10.05
N LYS A 225 8.02 -9.52 -10.42
CA LYS A 225 6.64 -9.71 -9.98
C LYS A 225 6.55 -10.56 -8.73
N PHE A 226 6.08 -9.98 -7.61
CA PHE A 226 5.73 -10.73 -6.40
C PHE A 226 4.81 -9.93 -5.47
N SER A 227 4.08 -10.65 -4.60
CA SER A 227 3.21 -10.05 -3.58
C SER A 227 4.02 -9.58 -2.37
N ILE A 228 3.71 -8.39 -1.85
CA ILE A 228 4.31 -7.89 -0.62
C ILE A 228 3.99 -8.79 0.59
N MET A 229 2.85 -9.46 0.58
CA MET A 229 2.48 -10.39 1.65
C MET A 229 3.41 -11.61 1.70
N ASN A 230 3.81 -12.14 0.55
CA ASN A 230 4.77 -13.23 0.49
C ASN A 230 6.14 -12.80 1.03
N PHE A 231 6.55 -11.57 0.72
CA PHE A 231 7.75 -10.98 1.30
C PHE A 231 7.63 -10.82 2.83
N TYR A 232 6.49 -10.29 3.32
CA TYR A 232 6.29 -10.12 4.77
C TYR A 232 6.37 -11.46 5.52
N LEU A 233 5.75 -12.52 5.01
CA LEU A 233 5.79 -13.84 5.63
C LEU A 233 7.22 -14.42 5.63
N TRP A 234 7.99 -14.21 4.57
CA TRP A 234 9.40 -14.59 4.52
C TRP A 234 10.26 -13.77 5.49
N ALA A 235 9.99 -12.48 5.60
CA ALA A 235 10.76 -11.56 6.44
C ALA A 235 10.43 -11.69 7.92
N ALA A 236 9.18 -12.04 8.28
CA ALA A 236 8.67 -12.06 9.65
C ALA A 236 9.45 -12.99 10.59
N SER A 237 10.01 -14.09 10.07
CA SER A 237 10.86 -15.02 10.86
C SER A 237 12.23 -14.42 11.23
N LYS A 238 12.68 -13.37 10.52
CA LYS A 238 14.02 -12.79 10.66
C LYS A 238 14.01 -11.34 11.15
N TYR A 239 13.00 -10.58 10.79
CA TYR A 239 12.92 -9.14 11.01
C TYR A 239 11.61 -8.76 11.69
N PRO A 240 11.60 -7.72 12.56
CA PRO A 240 10.39 -7.30 13.24
C PRO A 240 9.43 -6.58 12.29
N ILE A 241 8.26 -7.18 12.09
CA ILE A 241 7.10 -6.59 11.44
C ILE A 241 6.00 -6.54 12.48
N TYR A 242 5.45 -5.37 12.75
CA TYR A 242 4.47 -5.17 13.83
C TYR A 242 3.09 -4.83 13.28
N GLY A 243 2.05 -5.35 13.95
CA GLY A 243 0.70 -4.88 13.81
C GLY A 243 0.39 -3.78 14.82
N VAL A 244 -0.25 -2.69 14.39
CA VAL A 244 -0.82 -1.68 15.28
C VAL A 244 -2.33 -1.68 15.10
N VAL A 245 -3.05 -1.84 16.22
CA VAL A 245 -4.51 -1.99 16.19
C VAL A 245 -5.15 -0.61 16.21
N ALA A 246 -5.71 -0.21 15.07
CA ALA A 246 -6.49 1.01 14.97
C ALA A 246 -7.87 0.78 15.58
N LYS A 247 -8.11 1.40 16.74
CA LYS A 247 -9.43 1.38 17.40
C LYS A 247 -10.42 2.19 16.58
N ASP A 248 -11.64 1.72 16.50
CA ASP A 248 -12.74 2.38 15.78
C ASP A 248 -12.40 2.69 14.30
N LEU A 249 -11.50 1.90 13.71
CA LEU A 249 -11.18 2.03 12.29
C LEU A 249 -12.40 1.65 11.46
N ASN A 250 -12.98 2.65 10.86
CA ASN A 250 -13.98 2.48 9.83
C ASN A 250 -13.29 2.61 8.47
N PHE A 251 -13.38 1.58 7.63
CA PHE A 251 -12.79 1.61 6.31
C PHE A 251 -13.65 0.85 5.30
N LEU A 252 -13.55 1.25 4.05
CA LEU A 252 -14.26 0.67 2.93
C LEU A 252 -13.29 0.37 1.78
N ASP A 253 -13.31 -0.89 1.30
CA ASP A 253 -12.65 -1.29 0.06
C ASP A 253 -13.58 -0.99 -1.14
N VAL A 254 -13.23 0.02 -1.93
CA VAL A 254 -13.96 0.42 -3.15
C VAL A 254 -13.48 -0.43 -4.34
N GLY A 255 -13.45 -1.74 -4.15
CA GLY A 255 -12.98 -2.69 -5.16
C GLY A 255 -14.06 -3.31 -6.01
N LYS A 256 -15.35 -3.06 -5.73
CA LYS A 256 -16.51 -3.65 -6.42
C LYS A 256 -17.56 -2.58 -6.70
N LEU A 257 -18.45 -2.83 -7.69
CA LEU A 257 -19.52 -1.89 -8.05
C LEU A 257 -20.49 -1.61 -6.89
N ASP A 258 -20.82 -2.61 -6.10
CA ASP A 258 -21.71 -2.51 -4.94
C ASP A 258 -21.14 -1.67 -3.80
N ALA A 259 -19.82 -1.43 -3.80
CA ALA A 259 -19.15 -0.58 -2.82
C ALA A 259 -19.24 0.92 -3.15
N LEU A 260 -19.67 1.33 -4.37
CA LEU A 260 -19.68 2.74 -4.77
C LEU A 260 -20.70 3.57 -4.00
N ALA A 261 -21.93 3.10 -3.87
CA ALA A 261 -22.95 3.83 -3.11
C ALA A 261 -22.59 3.95 -1.60
N PRO A 262 -22.16 2.88 -0.90
CA PRO A 262 -21.57 3.01 0.42
C PRO A 262 -20.37 3.97 0.50
N ALA A 263 -19.53 4.01 -0.54
CA ALA A 263 -18.37 4.91 -0.59
C ALA A 263 -18.79 6.38 -0.63
N GLU A 264 -19.83 6.71 -1.39
CA GLU A 264 -20.36 8.07 -1.41
C GLU A 264 -20.93 8.50 -0.05
N GLU A 265 -21.64 7.60 0.63
CA GLU A 265 -22.14 7.85 1.97
C GLU A 265 -20.99 8.03 2.96
N PHE A 266 -19.99 7.17 2.87
CA PHE A 266 -18.79 7.24 3.71
C PHE A 266 -18.08 8.59 3.57
N VAL A 267 -17.86 9.06 2.33
CA VAL A 267 -17.15 10.34 2.06
C VAL A 267 -17.99 11.56 2.52
N LYS A 268 -19.31 11.49 2.47
CA LYS A 268 -20.17 12.59 2.98
C LYS A 268 -20.14 12.73 4.50
N ASN A 269 -19.82 11.64 5.20
CA ASN A 269 -19.78 11.57 6.66
C ASN A 269 -18.35 11.71 7.24
N MET A 270 -17.33 11.83 6.41
CA MET A 270 -15.94 12.14 6.79
C MET A 270 -15.74 13.65 6.99
#